data_f8fb5ce9f427cfd9320154ec0c472be8
#
_entry.id   f8fb5ce9f427cfd9320154ec0c472be8
#
_cell.length_a   1.000
_cell.length_b   1.000
_cell.length_c   1.000
_cell.angle_alpha   90.00
_cell.angle_beta   90.00
_cell.angle_gamma   90.00
#
_symmetry.space_group_name_H-M   'P 1'
#
loop_
_entity.id
_entity.type
_entity.pdbx_description
1 polymer ?
#
loop_
_entity_poly.entity_id
_entity_poly.type
_entity_poly.pdbx_seq_one_letter_code
_entity_poly.pdbx_strand_id
1 'polypeptide(L)' 'MKPTPLHVIVARLKRLPLHHQIAHLRSLLSSEKPYSVRRNEIQSLLDGKVLKQLRKENRAA' A
#
# COMPACT_ATOMS: atom_id res chain seq x y z
N MET A 1 22.80 1.22 1.27
CA MET A 1 21.73 0.93 2.25
C MET A 1 20.77 -0.10 1.70
N LYS A 2 20.40 -1.06 2.51
CA LYS A 2 19.39 -2.03 2.12
C LYS A 2 18.01 -1.39 2.25
N PRO A 3 17.11 -1.58 1.27
CA PRO A 3 15.75 -1.07 1.39
C PRO A 3 15.02 -1.76 2.54
N THR A 4 14.08 -1.08 3.16
CA THR A 4 13.26 -1.65 4.22
C THR A 4 12.47 -2.85 3.68
N PRO A 5 12.50 -4.01 4.34
CA PRO A 5 11.72 -5.16 3.90
C PRO A 5 10.22 -4.83 3.86
N LEU A 6 9.53 -5.40 2.88
CA LEU A 6 8.11 -5.11 2.67
C LEU A 6 7.25 -5.48 3.88
N HIS A 7 7.57 -6.59 4.55
CA HIS A 7 6.81 -7.03 5.73
C HIS A 7 6.90 -6.02 6.89
N VAL A 8 8.02 -5.31 7.01
CA VAL A 8 8.19 -4.26 8.03
C VAL A 8 7.31 -3.06 7.67
N ILE A 9 7.28 -2.69 6.39
CA ILE A 9 6.43 -1.60 5.90
C ILE A 9 4.96 -1.93 6.18
N VAL A 10 4.52 -3.13 5.86
CA VAL A 10 3.14 -3.58 6.09
C VAL A 10 2.79 -3.53 7.58
N ALA A 11 3.70 -3.99 8.44
CA ALA A 11 3.48 -3.96 9.89
C ALA A 11 3.30 -2.53 10.41
N ARG A 12 4.09 -1.60 9.90
CA ARG A 12 3.98 -0.18 10.28
C ARG A 12 2.67 0.44 9.74
N LEU A 13 2.29 0.09 8.53
CA LEU A 13 1.09 0.61 7.89
C LEU A 13 -0.18 0.22 8.64
N LYS A 14 -0.22 -0.96 9.26
CA LYS A 14 -1.37 -1.44 10.02
C LYS A 14 -1.78 -0.49 11.15
N ARG A 15 -0.86 0.32 11.64
CA ARG A 15 -1.12 1.30 12.70
C ARG A 15 -1.76 2.59 12.18
N LEU A 16 -1.76 2.80 10.87
CA LEU A 16 -2.28 4.00 10.24
C LEU A 16 -3.71 3.82 9.76
N PRO A 17 -4.50 4.90 9.69
CA PRO A 17 -5.80 4.85 9.02
C PRO A 17 -5.64 4.39 7.56
N LEU A 18 -6.69 3.79 7.02
CA LEU A 18 -6.65 3.18 5.69
C LEU A 18 -6.24 4.18 4.59
N HIS A 19 -6.76 5.40 4.63
CA HIS A 19 -6.41 6.41 3.62
C HIS A 19 -4.91 6.80 3.67
N HIS A 20 -4.30 6.79 4.86
CA HIS A 20 -2.86 7.03 5.00
C HIS A 20 -2.05 5.84 4.47
N GLN A 21 -2.55 4.62 4.69
CA GLN A 21 -1.89 3.43 4.14
C GLN A 21 -1.85 3.50 2.62
N ILE A 22 -2.95 3.89 1.99
CA ILE A 22 -3.05 4.02 0.53
C ILE A 22 -2.09 5.09 0.02
N ALA A 23 -2.07 6.26 0.65
CA ALA A 23 -1.18 7.36 0.26
C ALA A 23 0.29 6.95 0.36
N HIS A 24 0.66 6.25 1.44
CA HIS A 24 2.03 5.79 1.65
C HIS A 24 2.45 4.76 0.58
N LEU A 25 1.57 3.80 0.27
CA LEU A 25 1.84 2.79 -0.75
C LEU A 25 1.98 3.43 -2.14
N ARG A 26 1.17 4.42 -2.46
CA ARG A 26 1.29 5.17 -3.72
C ARG A 26 2.64 5.87 -3.82
N SER A 27 3.09 6.47 -2.73
CA SER A 27 4.39 7.13 -2.66
C SER A 27 5.52 6.13 -2.89
N LEU A 28 5.46 4.97 -2.24
CA LEU A 28 6.44 3.90 -2.43
C LEU A 28 6.45 3.40 -3.87
N LEU A 29 5.28 3.22 -4.45
CA LEU A 29 5.14 2.77 -5.84
C LEU A 29 5.80 3.72 -6.82
N SER A 30 5.62 5.03 -6.60
CA SER A 30 6.24 6.08 -7.41
C SER A 30 7.76 6.04 -7.38
N SER A 31 8.34 5.63 -6.25
CA SER A 31 9.79 5.61 -6.08
C SER A 31 10.44 4.30 -6.55
N GLU A 32 9.63 3.27 -6.84
CA GLU A 32 10.16 1.99 -7.30
C GLU A 32 10.42 1.99 -8.80
N LYS A 33 11.41 1.21 -9.22
CA LYS A 33 11.73 1.04 -10.64
C LYS A 33 10.61 0.30 -11.37
N PRO A 34 10.29 0.70 -12.63
CA PRO A 34 9.32 -0.05 -13.43
C PRO A 34 9.72 -1.53 -13.56
N TYR A 35 8.75 -2.41 -13.57
CA TYR A 35 8.94 -3.85 -13.77
C TYR A 35 9.69 -4.58 -12.66
N SER A 36 9.90 -3.96 -11.51
CA SER A 36 10.52 -4.65 -10.38
C SER A 36 9.49 -5.54 -9.67
N VAL A 37 9.98 -6.64 -9.08
CA VAL A 37 9.13 -7.54 -8.29
C VAL A 37 8.52 -6.78 -7.11
N ARG A 38 9.32 -5.95 -6.47
CA ARG A 38 8.87 -5.14 -5.33
C ARG A 38 7.75 -4.18 -5.73
N ARG A 39 7.83 -3.59 -6.92
CA ARG A 39 6.78 -2.72 -7.44
C ARG A 39 5.47 -3.49 -7.60
N ASN A 40 5.54 -4.71 -8.13
CA ASN A 40 4.36 -5.57 -8.29
C ASN A 40 3.73 -5.93 -6.94
N GLU A 41 4.54 -6.22 -5.94
CA GLU A 41 4.08 -6.53 -4.58
C GLU A 41 3.39 -5.31 -3.95
N ILE A 42 3.98 -4.14 -4.08
CA ILE A 42 3.40 -2.89 -3.58
C ILE A 42 2.07 -2.60 -4.30
N GLN A 43 2.03 -2.80 -5.60
CA GLN A 43 0.81 -2.59 -6.40
C GLN A 43 -0.31 -3.51 -5.93
N SER A 44 -0.01 -4.78 -5.67
CA SER A 44 -0.99 -5.74 -5.16
C SER A 44 -1.55 -5.32 -3.80
N LEU A 45 -0.67 -4.87 -2.91
CA LEU A 45 -1.07 -4.38 -1.59
C LEU A 45 -1.97 -3.14 -1.72
N LEU A 46 -1.58 -2.21 -2.59
CA LEU A 46 -2.34 -1.00 -2.83
C LEU A 46 -3.74 -1.32 -3.36
N ASP A 47 -3.83 -2.20 -4.34
CA ASP A 47 -5.10 -2.61 -4.93
C ASP A 47 -6.04 -3.21 -3.88
N GLY A 48 -5.52 -4.05 -3.00
CA GLY A 48 -6.28 -4.61 -1.89
C GLY A 48 -6.80 -3.57 -0.92
N LYS A 49 -5.97 -2.56 -0.61
CA LYS A 49 -6.35 -1.46 0.29
C LYS A 49 -7.41 -0.56 -0.35
N VAL A 50 -7.27 -0.27 -1.65
CA VAL A 50 -8.24 0.55 -2.39
C VAL A 50 -9.61 -0.15 -2.41
N LEU A 51 -9.63 -1.45 -2.70
CA LEU A 51 -10.87 -2.23 -2.68
C LEU A 51 -11.53 -2.22 -1.30
N LYS A 52 -10.74 -2.35 -0.25
CA LYS A 52 -11.24 -2.31 1.11
C LYS A 52 -11.87 -0.95 1.44
N GLN A 53 -11.24 0.13 0.99
CA GLN A 53 -11.77 1.47 1.18
C GLN A 53 -13.09 1.67 0.45
N LEU A 54 -13.18 1.21 -0.80
CA LEU A 54 -14.40 1.30 -1.58
C LEU A 54 -15.57 0.55 -0.94
N ARG A 55 -15.31 -0.65 -0.40
CA ARG A 55 -16.31 -1.43 0.31
C ARG A 55 -16.81 -0.70 1.57
N LYS A 56 -15.89 -0.06 2.28
CA LYS A 56 -16.21 0.71 3.47
C LYS A 56 -17.11 1.90 3.14
N GLU A 57 -16.77 2.63 2.09
CA GLU A 57 -17.54 3.77 1.60
C GLU A 57 -18.94 3.36 1.15
N ASN A 58 -19.04 2.25 0.45
CA ASN A 58 -20.32 1.71 -0.02
C ASN A 58 -21.23 1.30 1.15
N ARG A 59 -20.65 0.77 2.22
CA ARG A 59 -21.42 0.43 3.42
C ARG A 59 -21.92 1.66 4.18
N ALA A 60 -21.13 2.72 4.15
CA ALA A 60 -21.48 3.97 4.81
C ALA A 60 -22.60 4.74 4.06
N ALA A 61 -22.72 4.47 2.79
CA ALA A 61 -23.77 5.06 1.96
C ALA A 61 -25.06 4.26 2.10
#